data_5fd1052fd194450ce62550955a7f7bc2
#
_entry.id   5fd1052fd194450ce62550955a7f7bc2
#
_cell.length_a   1.000
_cell.length_b   1.000
_cell.length_c   1.000
_cell.angle_alpha   90.00
_cell.angle_beta   90.00
_cell.angle_gamma   90.00
#
_symmetry.space_group_name_H-M   'P 1'
#
loop_
_entity.id
_entity.type
_entity.pdbx_description
1 polymer ?
#
loop_
_entity_poly.entity_id
_entity_poly.type
_entity_poly.pdbx_seq_one_letter_code
_entity_poly.pdbx_strand_id
1 'polypeptide(L)'
;MSDNLELLKRIYDRFNARDMETVLAALHEDVIWANGMEGGHVHGREGVRSYWTRQWAMVDPHVEPVAFADGPNAEIIVDVHQVVRDLKGNLLADKMVGHIFQVENGLVRRFDIRGS
;
A
#
# COMPACT_ATOMS: atom_id res chain seq x y z
N MET A 1 8.86 -8.70 -13.10
CA MET A 1 8.02 -8.73 -14.28
C MET A 1 6.65 -9.19 -13.89
N SER A 2 6.12 -10.24 -14.57
CA SER A 2 4.77 -10.68 -14.25
C SER A 2 4.63 -11.15 -12.80
N ASP A 3 5.67 -11.78 -12.23
CA ASP A 3 5.62 -12.24 -10.84
C ASP A 3 5.46 -11.08 -9.87
N ASN A 4 6.16 -9.97 -10.12
CA ASN A 4 6.06 -8.80 -9.27
C ASN A 4 4.70 -8.12 -9.43
N LEU A 5 4.16 -8.09 -10.65
CA LEU A 5 2.83 -7.53 -10.87
C LEU A 5 1.77 -8.35 -10.16
N GLU A 6 1.86 -9.68 -10.22
CA GLU A 6 0.91 -10.53 -9.51
C GLU A 6 1.00 -10.35 -8.01
N LEU A 7 2.22 -10.19 -7.50
CA LEU A 7 2.43 -9.90 -6.08
C LEU A 7 1.71 -8.62 -5.67
N LEU A 8 1.89 -7.54 -6.45
CA LEU A 8 1.27 -6.26 -6.11
C LEU A 8 -0.25 -6.31 -6.22
N LYS A 9 -0.77 -6.96 -7.27
CA LYS A 9 -2.22 -7.10 -7.42
C LYS A 9 -2.82 -7.84 -6.22
N ARG A 10 -2.15 -8.88 -5.73
CA ARG A 10 -2.62 -9.61 -4.56
C ARG A 10 -2.57 -8.73 -3.31
N ILE A 11 -1.53 -7.90 -3.18
CA ILE A 11 -1.43 -6.99 -2.04
C ILE A 11 -2.63 -6.04 -2.01
N TYR A 12 -2.99 -5.43 -3.14
CA TYR A 12 -4.15 -4.54 -3.18
C TYR A 12 -5.44 -5.29 -2.85
N ASP A 13 -5.62 -6.46 -3.44
CA ASP A 13 -6.81 -7.27 -3.19
C ASP A 13 -6.94 -7.63 -1.72
N ARG A 14 -5.85 -8.10 -1.11
CA ARG A 14 -5.88 -8.53 0.30
C ARG A 14 -5.98 -7.34 1.24
N PHE A 15 -5.38 -6.23 0.91
CA PHE A 15 -5.51 -5.00 1.70
C PHE A 15 -6.97 -4.55 1.74
N ASN A 16 -7.63 -4.53 0.57
CA ASN A 16 -9.04 -4.12 0.50
C ASN A 16 -9.94 -5.12 1.24
N ALA A 17 -9.54 -6.38 1.31
CA ALA A 17 -10.26 -7.42 2.05
C ALA A 17 -9.94 -7.40 3.55
N ARG A 18 -9.04 -6.51 3.98
CA ARG A 18 -8.58 -6.40 5.38
C ARG A 18 -7.87 -7.66 5.86
N ASP A 19 -7.24 -8.37 4.92
CA ASP A 19 -6.47 -9.58 5.22
C ASP A 19 -5.03 -9.17 5.52
N MET A 20 -4.83 -8.64 6.73
CA MET A 20 -3.54 -8.05 7.12
C MET A 20 -2.41 -9.08 7.07
N GLU A 21 -2.64 -10.29 7.55
CA GLU A 21 -1.57 -11.28 7.65
C GLU A 21 -1.03 -11.68 6.28
N THR A 22 -1.89 -11.83 5.28
CA THR A 22 -1.45 -12.15 3.93
C THR A 22 -0.62 -11.02 3.34
N VAL A 23 -1.04 -9.76 3.55
CA VAL A 23 -0.29 -8.63 3.04
C VAL A 23 1.06 -8.52 3.74
N LEU A 24 1.09 -8.65 5.07
CA LEU A 24 2.35 -8.57 5.81
C LEU A 24 3.34 -9.65 5.39
N ALA A 25 2.84 -10.85 5.05
CA ALA A 25 3.70 -11.92 4.56
C ALA A 25 4.35 -11.60 3.22
N ALA A 26 3.79 -10.65 2.46
CA ALA A 26 4.33 -10.20 1.19
C ALA A 26 5.36 -9.08 1.34
N LEU A 27 5.58 -8.60 2.57
CA LEU A 27 6.51 -7.52 2.85
C LEU A 27 7.82 -8.07 3.40
N HIS A 28 8.92 -7.44 3.04
CA HIS A 28 10.23 -7.77 3.61
C HIS A 28 10.20 -7.47 5.12
N GLU A 29 10.95 -8.24 5.91
CA GLU A 29 10.96 -8.03 7.36
C GLU A 29 11.44 -6.63 7.74
N ASP A 30 12.30 -6.01 6.90
CA ASP A 30 12.82 -4.65 7.12
C ASP A 30 12.13 -3.62 6.23
N VAL A 31 10.89 -3.87 5.81
CA VAL A 31 10.18 -3.00 4.89
C VAL A 31 10.10 -1.56 5.41
N ILE A 32 10.19 -0.62 4.48
CA ILE A 32 9.97 0.81 4.77
C ILE A 32 8.68 1.20 4.07
N TRP A 33 7.71 1.66 4.83
CA TRP A 33 6.36 1.90 4.33
C TRP A 33 5.92 3.33 4.63
N ALA A 34 5.49 4.06 3.61
CA ALA A 34 5.03 5.44 3.78
C ALA A 34 3.79 5.49 4.66
N ASN A 35 3.79 6.42 5.60
CA ASN A 35 2.65 6.66 6.49
C ASN A 35 1.81 7.78 5.89
N GLY A 36 0.72 7.41 5.20
CA GLY A 36 -0.13 8.37 4.52
C GLY A 36 -1.02 9.18 5.45
N MET A 37 -1.13 8.81 6.72
CA MET A 37 -1.96 9.53 7.68
C MET A 37 -1.19 10.62 8.41
N GLU A 38 0.03 10.32 8.81
CA GLU A 38 0.80 11.19 9.69
C GLU A 38 2.08 11.71 9.07
N GLY A 39 2.41 11.22 7.85
CA GLY A 39 3.66 11.58 7.20
C GLY A 39 4.82 10.70 7.65
N GLY A 40 5.92 10.76 6.91
CA GLY A 40 7.07 9.93 7.22
C GLY A 40 6.86 8.48 6.84
N HIS A 41 7.56 7.59 7.52
CA HIS A 41 7.53 6.15 7.21
C HIS A 41 7.46 5.34 8.49
N VAL A 42 6.89 4.13 8.37
CA VAL A 42 6.97 3.12 9.42
C VAL A 42 7.93 2.03 8.93
N HIS A 43 8.53 1.31 9.85
CA HIS A 43 9.60 0.37 9.55
C HIS A 43 9.27 -1.03 10.04
N GLY A 44 9.55 -2.03 9.17
CA GLY A 44 9.35 -3.43 9.50
C GLY A 44 7.89 -3.83 9.48
N ARG A 45 7.67 -5.15 9.47
CA ARG A 45 6.31 -5.69 9.44
C ARG A 45 5.48 -5.25 10.65
N GLU A 46 6.09 -5.22 11.84
CA GLU A 46 5.37 -4.82 13.05
C GLU A 46 5.02 -3.34 13.03
N GLY A 47 5.88 -2.51 12.45
CA GLY A 47 5.55 -1.09 12.28
C GLY A 47 4.37 -0.90 11.35
N VAL A 48 4.32 -1.66 10.26
CA VAL A 48 3.20 -1.62 9.32
C VAL A 48 1.94 -2.15 9.99
N ARG A 49 2.03 -3.25 10.74
CA ARG A 49 0.89 -3.82 11.46
C ARG A 49 0.28 -2.79 12.39
N SER A 50 1.11 -2.12 13.18
CA SER A 50 0.62 -1.10 14.13
C SER A 50 -0.02 0.06 13.40
N TYR A 51 0.59 0.51 12.29
CA TYR A 51 0.06 1.60 11.50
C TYR A 51 -1.33 1.27 10.92
N TRP A 52 -1.47 0.08 10.30
CA TRP A 52 -2.76 -0.29 9.72
C TRP A 52 -3.82 -0.56 10.78
N THR A 53 -3.43 -1.09 11.93
CA THR A 53 -4.36 -1.30 13.04
C THR A 53 -4.95 0.03 13.47
N ARG A 54 -4.11 1.08 13.59
CA ARG A 54 -4.60 2.42 13.92
C ARG A 54 -5.44 3.00 12.80
N GLN A 55 -4.98 2.87 11.54
CA GLN A 55 -5.69 3.42 10.40
C GLN A 55 -7.08 2.83 10.26
N TRP A 56 -7.18 1.50 10.33
CA TRP A 56 -8.47 0.83 10.12
C TRP A 56 -9.43 1.00 11.29
N ALA A 57 -8.92 1.44 12.45
CA ALA A 57 -9.78 1.80 13.57
C ALA A 57 -10.42 3.17 13.41
N MET A 58 -9.91 3.98 12.48
CA MET A 58 -10.35 5.37 12.30
C MET A 58 -11.01 5.62 10.95
N VAL A 59 -10.55 4.94 9.90
CA VAL A 59 -11.03 5.16 8.54
C VAL A 59 -11.13 3.84 7.80
N ASP A 60 -11.83 3.87 6.67
CA ASP A 60 -12.05 2.71 5.80
C ASP A 60 -11.47 3.05 4.41
N PRO A 61 -10.16 2.82 4.20
CA PRO A 61 -9.55 3.11 2.91
C PRO A 61 -9.78 1.98 1.91
N HIS A 62 -9.98 2.36 0.66
CA HIS A 62 -10.07 1.42 -0.45
C HIS A 62 -9.11 1.90 -1.53
N VAL A 63 -8.26 1.02 -2.04
CA VAL A 63 -7.26 1.37 -3.04
C VAL A 63 -7.42 0.45 -4.25
N GLU A 64 -7.69 1.06 -5.40
CA GLU A 64 -7.91 0.33 -6.64
C GLU A 64 -6.76 0.62 -7.61
N PRO A 65 -5.90 -0.36 -7.91
CA PRO A 65 -4.83 -0.11 -8.89
C PRO A 65 -5.43 0.02 -10.28
N VAL A 66 -5.05 1.10 -10.95
CA VAL A 66 -5.58 1.42 -12.29
C VAL A 66 -4.56 1.09 -13.38
N ALA A 67 -3.30 1.38 -13.13
CA ALA A 67 -2.25 1.15 -14.12
C ALA A 67 -0.93 0.88 -13.42
N PHE A 68 -0.10 0.03 -14.03
CA PHE A 68 1.22 -0.32 -13.54
C PHE A 68 2.26 0.08 -14.58
N ALA A 69 3.39 0.62 -14.15
CA ALA A 69 4.48 1.01 -15.04
C ALA A 69 5.81 0.77 -14.34
N ASP A 70 6.86 0.51 -15.13
CA ASP A 70 8.20 0.40 -14.60
C ASP A 70 8.77 1.80 -14.41
N GLY A 71 9.45 2.00 -13.30
CA GLY A 71 10.13 3.25 -13.01
C GLY A 71 11.64 3.06 -12.97
N PRO A 72 12.37 4.12 -12.61
CA PRO A 72 13.83 4.02 -12.49
C PRO A 72 14.21 3.09 -11.34
N ASN A 73 15.43 2.52 -11.43
CA ASN A 73 15.98 1.68 -10.35
C ASN A 73 15.10 0.49 -10.00
N ALA A 74 14.48 -0.12 -11.02
CA ALA A 74 13.63 -1.29 -10.86
C ALA A 74 12.40 -1.04 -9.98
N GLU A 75 11.97 0.21 -9.85
CA GLU A 75 10.73 0.55 -9.15
C GLU A 75 9.53 0.18 -10.01
N ILE A 76 8.41 -0.10 -9.34
CA ILE A 76 7.13 -0.28 -10.00
C ILE A 76 6.22 0.85 -9.54
N ILE A 77 5.70 1.62 -10.49
CA ILE A 77 4.85 2.75 -10.21
C ILE A 77 3.41 2.35 -10.51
N VAL A 78 2.53 2.58 -9.54
CA VAL A 78 1.12 2.20 -9.68
C VAL A 78 0.27 3.45 -9.58
N ASP A 79 -0.59 3.67 -10.58
CA ASP A 79 -1.61 4.70 -10.47
C ASP A 79 -2.80 4.08 -9.74
N VAL A 80 -3.25 4.72 -8.68
CA VAL A 80 -4.23 4.17 -7.76
C VAL A 80 -5.39 5.14 -7.59
N HIS A 81 -6.61 4.62 -7.71
CA HIS A 81 -7.80 5.36 -7.32
C HIS A 81 -8.03 5.07 -5.84
N GLN A 82 -7.88 6.08 -5.01
CA GLN A 82 -8.01 5.95 -3.57
C GLN A 82 -9.30 6.60 -3.10
N VAL A 83 -10.11 5.81 -2.40
CA VAL A 83 -11.34 6.30 -1.79
C VAL A 83 -11.25 6.02 -0.29
N VAL A 84 -11.37 7.06 0.51
CA VAL A 84 -11.32 6.91 1.97
C VAL A 84 -12.64 7.38 2.55
N ARG A 85 -13.24 6.53 3.37
CA ARG A 85 -14.49 6.85 4.06
C ARG A 85 -14.24 6.78 5.56
N ASP A 86 -15.09 7.43 6.34
CA ASP A 86 -15.04 7.19 7.78
C ASP A 86 -15.75 5.86 8.07
N LEU A 87 -15.77 5.45 9.33
CA LEU A 87 -16.35 4.16 9.69
C LEU A 87 -17.88 4.13 9.58
N LYS A 88 -18.50 5.30 9.36
CA LYS A 88 -19.93 5.41 9.14
C LYS A 88 -20.29 5.45 7.65
N GLY A 89 -19.28 5.40 6.79
CA GLY A 89 -19.48 5.39 5.34
C GLY A 89 -19.44 6.76 4.68
N ASN A 90 -19.16 7.82 5.43
CA ASN A 90 -19.08 9.16 4.85
C ASN A 90 -17.78 9.32 4.08
N LEU A 91 -17.86 9.91 2.88
CA LEU A 91 -16.69 10.09 2.01
C LEU A 91 -15.78 11.17 2.57
N LEU A 92 -14.51 10.81 2.80
CA LEU A 92 -13.49 11.75 3.26
C LEU A 92 -12.54 12.15 2.15
N ALA A 93 -12.23 11.25 1.22
CA ALA A 93 -11.31 11.53 0.11
C ALA A 93 -11.63 10.60 -1.05
N ASP A 94 -11.49 11.13 -2.26
CA ASP A 94 -11.67 10.37 -3.51
C ASP A 94 -10.72 11.00 -4.51
N LYS A 95 -9.60 10.36 -4.77
CA LYS A 95 -8.56 10.97 -5.61
C LYS A 95 -7.64 9.92 -6.21
N MET A 96 -6.90 10.33 -7.22
CA MET A 96 -5.83 9.53 -7.79
C MET A 96 -4.54 9.83 -7.05
N VAL A 97 -3.79 8.78 -6.72
CA VAL A 97 -2.47 8.91 -6.12
C VAL A 97 -1.52 7.95 -6.83
N GLY A 98 -0.23 8.18 -6.67
CA GLY A 98 0.78 7.27 -7.17
C GLY A 98 1.41 6.50 -6.02
N HIS A 99 1.61 5.20 -6.22
CA HIS A 99 2.35 4.35 -5.29
C HIS A 99 3.62 3.89 -5.97
N ILE A 100 4.74 3.88 -5.25
CA ILE A 100 6.03 3.46 -5.77
C ILE A 100 6.52 2.30 -4.92
N PHE A 101 6.71 1.14 -5.56
CA PHE A 101 7.15 -0.07 -4.87
C PHE A 101 8.54 -0.47 -5.30
N GLN A 102 9.35 -0.92 -4.35
CA GLN A 102 10.59 -1.62 -4.62
C GLN A 102 10.43 -3.04 -4.11
N VAL A 103 10.65 -4.02 -4.98
CA VAL A 103 10.49 -5.43 -4.67
C VAL A 103 11.85 -6.09 -4.69
N GLU A 104 12.15 -6.88 -3.66
CA GLU A 104 13.42 -7.60 -3.52
C GLU A 104 13.12 -9.04 -3.14
N ASN A 105 13.61 -9.97 -3.97
CA ASN A 105 13.43 -11.40 -3.71
C ASN A 105 11.98 -11.80 -3.48
N GLY A 106 11.06 -11.20 -4.25
CA GLY A 106 9.64 -11.54 -4.17
C GLY A 106 8.89 -10.91 -3.00
N LEU A 107 9.52 -9.97 -2.29
CA LEU A 107 8.89 -9.26 -1.16
C LEU A 107 9.00 -7.76 -1.39
N VAL A 108 8.01 -7.01 -0.90
CA VAL A 108 8.08 -5.55 -0.99
C VAL A 108 9.08 -5.05 0.05
N ARG A 109 10.10 -4.34 -0.43
CA ARG A 109 11.15 -3.80 0.41
C ARG A 109 10.87 -2.36 0.81
N ARG A 110 10.22 -1.59 -0.08
CA ARG A 110 9.91 -0.20 0.18
C ARG A 110 8.65 0.21 -0.56
N PHE A 111 7.86 1.05 0.07
CA PHE A 111 6.64 1.62 -0.50
C PHE A 111 6.61 3.11 -0.21
N ASP A 112 6.40 3.92 -1.24
CA ASP A 112 6.27 5.37 -1.12
C ASP A 112 4.99 5.82 -1.80
N ILE A 113 4.47 6.96 -1.36
CA ILE A 113 3.28 7.59 -1.95
C ILE A 113 3.74 8.84 -2.66
N ARG A 114 3.33 8.96 -3.94
CA ARG A 114 3.59 10.14 -4.74
C ARG A 114 2.32 10.95 -4.83
N GLY A 115 2.38 12.22 -4.44
CA GLY A 115 1.23 13.09 -4.48
C GLY A 115 0.77 13.35 -5.91
N SER A 116 -0.49 13.70 -6.05
CA SER A 116 -1.08 14.04 -7.33
C SER A 116 -1.27 15.54 -7.43
#